data_2291ab867c56544bf4c3e8b6e7641b31
#
_entry.id   2291ab867c56544bf4c3e8b6e7641b31
#
_cell.length_a   1.000
_cell.length_b   1.000
_cell.length_c   1.000
_cell.angle_alpha   90.00
_cell.angle_beta   90.00
_cell.angle_gamma   90.00
#
_symmetry.space_group_name_H-M   'P 1'
#
loop_
_entity.id
_entity.type
_entity.pdbx_description
1 polymer ?
#
loop_
_entity_poly.entity_id
_entity_poly.type
_entity_poly.pdbx_seq_one_letter_code
_entity_poly.pdbx_strand_id
1 'polypeptide(L)'
;EPIESNFVRSEILRILIESKNIQNFIFNNYFFDALDIANKKETKSSNSTILFWEIIYFVAEGNFRGAKVSVSDIYLSLGVSKSTAIRCVAELEDLGILEKVRDSNDRRRAVITLTGKFRNEFVDFLDKMLHQLKNVVDSNAVR
;
A
#
# COMPACT_ATOMS: atom_id res chain seq x y z
N GLU A 1 -26.91 16.48 -16.46
CA GLU A 1 -26.05 16.47 -15.29
C GLU A 1 -25.27 17.77 -15.15
N PRO A 2 -25.03 18.20 -13.89
CA PRO A 2 -24.24 19.41 -13.70
C PRO A 2 -22.80 19.24 -14.18
N ILE A 3 -22.24 20.27 -14.78
CA ILE A 3 -20.86 20.31 -15.24
C ILE A 3 -19.90 20.02 -14.08
N GLU A 4 -20.27 20.41 -12.88
CA GLU A 4 -19.49 20.20 -11.64
C GLU A 4 -19.28 18.71 -11.33
N SER A 5 -20.30 17.87 -11.56
CA SER A 5 -20.19 16.43 -11.33
C SER A 5 -19.18 15.81 -12.30
N ASN A 6 -19.16 16.26 -13.55
CA ASN A 6 -18.20 15.76 -14.53
C ASN A 6 -16.79 16.22 -14.20
N PHE A 7 -16.64 17.44 -13.69
CA PHE A 7 -15.33 17.92 -13.25
C PHE A 7 -14.79 17.05 -12.10
N VAL A 8 -15.61 16.78 -11.10
CA VAL A 8 -15.22 15.94 -9.95
C VAL A 8 -14.87 14.52 -10.43
N ARG A 9 -15.68 13.96 -11.32
CA ARG A 9 -15.41 12.64 -11.88
C ARG A 9 -14.07 12.59 -12.61
N SER A 10 -13.75 13.62 -13.39
CA SER A 10 -12.47 13.68 -14.09
C SER A 10 -11.29 13.82 -13.14
N GLU A 11 -11.45 14.56 -12.03
CA GLU A 11 -10.40 14.70 -11.04
C GLU A 11 -10.18 13.41 -10.26
N ILE A 12 -11.25 12.67 -9.95
CA ILE A 12 -11.11 11.34 -9.35
C ILE A 12 -10.35 10.40 -10.28
N LEU A 13 -10.67 10.42 -11.58
CA LEU A 13 -9.96 9.61 -12.57
C LEU A 13 -8.48 9.99 -12.65
N ARG A 14 -8.18 11.30 -12.57
CA ARG A 14 -6.79 11.77 -12.57
C ARG A 14 -6.03 11.23 -11.36
N ILE A 15 -6.66 11.24 -10.19
CA ILE A 15 -6.06 10.70 -8.97
C ILE A 15 -5.76 9.21 -9.14
N LEU A 16 -6.70 8.46 -9.71
CA LEU A 16 -6.51 7.03 -9.97
C LEU A 16 -5.38 6.78 -10.98
N ILE A 17 -5.28 7.61 -12.01
CA ILE A 17 -4.19 7.52 -12.98
C ILE A 17 -2.84 7.79 -12.31
N GLU A 18 -2.77 8.82 -11.46
CA GLU A 18 -1.54 9.17 -10.77
C GLU A 18 -1.15 8.13 -9.72
N SER A 19 -2.13 7.43 -9.12
CA SER A 19 -1.83 6.36 -8.19
C SER A 19 -1.04 5.24 -8.88
N LYS A 20 -1.26 5.04 -10.16
CA LYS A 20 -0.51 4.07 -10.93
C LYS A 20 0.97 4.46 -11.06
N ASN A 21 1.26 5.75 -11.09
CA ASN A 21 2.64 6.23 -11.18
C ASN A 21 3.45 5.84 -9.93
N ILE A 22 2.85 5.93 -8.74
CA ILE A 22 3.54 5.48 -7.53
C ILE A 22 3.70 3.97 -7.51
N GLN A 23 2.71 3.23 -7.98
CA GLN A 23 2.83 1.78 -8.09
C GLN A 23 3.99 1.40 -9.02
N ASN A 24 4.11 2.07 -10.17
CA ASN A 24 5.22 1.87 -11.09
C ASN A 24 6.56 2.23 -10.46
N PHE A 25 6.62 3.34 -9.72
CA PHE A 25 7.84 3.74 -9.02
C PHE A 25 8.27 2.68 -8.01
N ILE A 26 7.33 2.20 -7.20
CA ILE A 26 7.61 1.18 -6.19
C ILE A 26 7.98 -0.14 -6.87
N PHE A 27 7.27 -0.51 -7.93
CA PHE A 27 7.59 -1.71 -8.70
C PHE A 27 9.03 -1.66 -9.19
N ASN A 28 9.43 -0.56 -9.81
CA ASN A 28 10.77 -0.43 -10.39
C ASN A 28 11.87 -0.39 -9.33
N ASN A 29 11.61 0.21 -8.17
CA ASN A 29 12.63 0.41 -7.15
C ASN A 29 12.68 -0.67 -6.08
N TYR A 30 11.60 -1.42 -5.89
CA TYR A 30 11.50 -2.43 -4.83
C TYR A 30 11.22 -3.83 -5.35
N PHE A 31 10.40 -3.97 -6.40
CA PHE A 31 9.94 -5.27 -6.86
C PHE A 31 10.70 -5.81 -8.07
N PHE A 32 11.35 -4.95 -8.84
CA PHE A 32 11.91 -5.32 -10.14
C PHE A 32 12.88 -6.50 -10.04
N ASP A 33 13.86 -6.41 -9.16
CA ASP A 33 14.86 -7.46 -8.99
C ASP A 33 14.24 -8.74 -8.42
N ALA A 34 13.31 -8.61 -7.48
CA ALA A 34 12.63 -9.74 -6.89
C ALA A 34 11.76 -10.47 -7.90
N LEU A 35 11.06 -9.74 -8.78
CA LEU A 35 10.22 -10.32 -9.82
C LEU A 35 11.07 -10.97 -10.93
N ASP A 36 12.23 -10.43 -11.23
CA ASP A 36 13.14 -11.02 -12.20
C ASP A 36 13.64 -12.37 -11.70
N ILE A 37 13.96 -12.47 -10.43
CA ILE A 37 14.33 -13.73 -9.78
C ILE A 37 13.15 -14.70 -9.76
N ALA A 38 11.94 -14.21 -9.48
CA ALA A 38 10.74 -15.03 -9.44
C ALA A 38 10.32 -15.50 -10.84
N ASN A 39 10.48 -14.68 -11.87
CA ASN A 39 10.18 -15.05 -13.26
C ASN A 39 11.10 -16.16 -13.76
N LYS A 40 12.30 -16.26 -13.22
CA LYS A 40 13.22 -17.36 -13.55
C LYS A 40 12.81 -18.69 -12.88
N LYS A 41 11.96 -18.60 -11.84
CA LYS A 41 11.56 -19.80 -11.09
C LYS A 41 10.16 -20.28 -11.40
N GLU A 42 9.21 -19.42 -11.72
CA GLU A 42 7.85 -19.80 -12.19
C GLU A 42 6.86 -18.63 -12.27
N THR A 43 5.81 -18.87 -13.01
CA THR A 43 4.74 -18.01 -13.49
C THR A 43 3.68 -17.58 -12.45
N LYS A 44 3.98 -17.55 -11.16
CA LYS A 44 3.00 -17.12 -10.14
C LYS A 44 3.11 -15.64 -9.76
N SER A 45 3.86 -14.87 -10.54
CA SER A 45 4.25 -13.51 -10.18
C SER A 45 3.09 -12.49 -10.19
N SER A 46 2.08 -12.66 -11.04
CA SER A 46 1.01 -11.67 -11.16
C SER A 46 0.08 -11.65 -9.94
N ASN A 47 -0.32 -12.82 -9.45
CA ASN A 47 -1.19 -12.93 -8.27
C ASN A 47 -0.47 -12.47 -7.00
N SER A 48 0.83 -12.76 -6.90
CA SER A 48 1.64 -12.31 -5.77
C SER A 48 1.76 -10.79 -5.74
N THR A 49 1.91 -10.14 -6.89
CA THR A 49 2.02 -8.69 -6.98
C THR A 49 0.76 -7.99 -6.49
N ILE A 50 -0.41 -8.49 -6.88
CA ILE A 50 -1.69 -7.96 -6.42
C ILE A 50 -1.80 -8.09 -4.90
N LEU A 51 -1.46 -9.26 -4.35
CA LEU A 51 -1.51 -9.50 -2.92
C LEU A 51 -0.52 -8.62 -2.16
N PHE A 52 0.68 -8.38 -2.72
CA PHE A 52 1.64 -7.44 -2.12
C PHE A 52 1.03 -6.05 -1.96
N TRP A 53 0.34 -5.54 -2.99
CA TRP A 53 -0.33 -4.24 -2.91
C TRP A 53 -1.41 -4.22 -1.85
N GLU A 54 -2.22 -5.26 -1.79
CA GLU A 54 -3.28 -5.35 -0.78
C GLU A 54 -2.71 -5.35 0.63
N ILE A 55 -1.61 -6.08 0.86
CA ILE A 55 -0.96 -6.13 2.16
C ILE A 55 -0.36 -4.76 2.51
N ILE A 56 0.33 -4.13 1.57
CA ILE A 56 0.92 -2.81 1.79
C ILE A 56 -0.15 -1.80 2.18
N TYR A 57 -1.25 -1.76 1.45
CA TYR A 57 -2.34 -0.82 1.73
C TYR A 57 -2.99 -1.12 3.08
N PHE A 58 -3.21 -2.39 3.38
CA PHE A 58 -3.81 -2.79 4.66
C PHE A 58 -2.94 -2.37 5.85
N VAL A 59 -1.64 -2.65 5.76
CA VAL A 59 -0.69 -2.29 6.82
C VAL A 59 -0.59 -0.78 6.96
N ALA A 60 -0.48 -0.07 5.84
CA ALA A 60 -0.39 1.39 5.83
C ALA A 60 -1.63 2.01 6.48
N GLU A 61 -2.82 1.57 6.09
CA GLU A 61 -4.05 2.06 6.68
C GLU A 61 -4.07 1.88 8.19
N GLY A 62 -3.72 0.68 8.66
CA GLY A 62 -3.65 0.41 10.10
C GLY A 62 -2.65 1.29 10.81
N ASN A 63 -1.43 1.42 10.25
CA ASN A 63 -0.38 2.24 10.83
C ASN A 63 -0.81 3.71 10.94
N PHE A 64 -1.42 4.26 9.89
CA PHE A 64 -1.84 5.66 9.90
C PHE A 64 -2.99 5.92 10.87
N ARG A 65 -3.80 4.91 11.17
CA ARG A 65 -4.86 5.02 12.19
C ARG A 65 -4.35 4.77 13.60
N GLY A 66 -3.08 4.43 13.75
CA GLY A 66 -2.51 4.10 15.05
C GLY A 66 -2.86 2.72 15.56
N ALA A 67 -3.36 1.85 14.68
CA ALA A 67 -3.69 0.48 15.03
C ALA A 67 -2.46 -0.42 14.93
N LYS A 68 -2.41 -1.44 15.79
CA LYS A 68 -1.36 -2.45 15.74
C LYS A 68 -1.81 -3.56 14.79
N VAL A 69 -1.06 -3.77 13.72
CA VAL A 69 -1.39 -4.76 12.69
C VAL A 69 -0.53 -6.00 12.89
N SER A 70 -1.18 -7.15 13.02
CA SER A 70 -0.51 -8.46 13.13
C SER A 70 -0.67 -9.22 11.82
N VAL A 71 0.10 -10.31 11.65
CA VAL A 71 -0.06 -11.21 10.51
C VAL A 71 -1.48 -11.81 10.51
N SER A 72 -2.03 -12.10 11.68
CA SER A 72 -3.40 -12.61 11.80
C SER A 72 -4.42 -11.64 11.23
N ASP A 73 -4.25 -10.35 11.52
CA ASP A 73 -5.14 -9.32 10.96
C ASP A 73 -5.10 -9.34 9.44
N ILE A 74 -3.91 -9.52 8.88
CA ILE A 74 -3.70 -9.53 7.42
C ILE A 74 -4.45 -10.71 6.79
N TYR A 75 -4.20 -11.94 7.25
CA TYR A 75 -4.78 -13.10 6.56
C TYR A 75 -6.29 -13.21 6.80
N LEU A 76 -6.77 -12.79 7.95
CA LEU A 76 -8.20 -12.79 8.22
C LEU A 76 -8.94 -11.74 7.41
N SER A 77 -8.37 -10.55 7.26
CA SER A 77 -9.01 -9.46 6.53
C SER A 77 -8.95 -9.65 5.02
N LEU A 78 -7.85 -10.19 4.51
CA LEU A 78 -7.67 -10.36 3.06
C LEU A 78 -8.16 -11.71 2.55
N GLY A 79 -8.58 -12.60 3.45
CA GLY A 79 -9.12 -13.90 3.06
C GLY A 79 -8.08 -14.83 2.43
N VAL A 80 -6.82 -14.74 2.86
CA VAL A 80 -5.75 -15.62 2.39
C VAL A 80 -5.33 -16.58 3.49
N SER A 81 -4.60 -17.64 3.13
CA SER A 81 -4.11 -18.59 4.12
C SER A 81 -3.03 -17.95 4.99
N LYS A 82 -2.89 -18.46 6.21
CA LYS A 82 -1.86 -18.02 7.14
C LYS A 82 -0.46 -18.17 6.52
N SER A 83 -0.19 -19.30 5.88
CA SER A 83 1.11 -19.55 5.26
C SER A 83 1.40 -18.57 4.14
N THR A 84 0.40 -18.23 3.33
CA THR A 84 0.55 -17.24 2.26
C THR A 84 0.86 -15.86 2.83
N ALA A 85 0.14 -15.45 3.88
CA ALA A 85 0.37 -14.16 4.53
C ALA A 85 1.79 -14.09 5.11
N ILE A 86 2.23 -15.14 5.82
CA ILE A 86 3.57 -15.19 6.40
C ILE A 86 4.63 -15.06 5.30
N ARG A 87 4.47 -15.78 4.20
CA ARG A 87 5.41 -15.74 3.09
C ARG A 87 5.46 -14.35 2.45
N CYS A 88 4.31 -13.76 2.17
CA CYS A 88 4.26 -12.45 1.52
C CYS A 88 4.83 -11.35 2.43
N VAL A 89 4.54 -11.39 3.72
CA VAL A 89 5.11 -10.42 4.68
C VAL A 89 6.63 -10.56 4.72
N ALA A 90 7.15 -11.80 4.75
CA ALA A 90 8.59 -12.03 4.74
C ALA A 90 9.25 -11.47 3.47
N GLU A 91 8.63 -11.68 2.32
CA GLU A 91 9.12 -11.13 1.06
C GLU A 91 9.12 -9.60 1.07
N LEU A 92 8.06 -8.99 1.60
CA LEU A 92 7.98 -7.53 1.71
C LEU A 92 8.98 -6.98 2.72
N GLU A 93 9.33 -7.73 3.76
CA GLU A 93 10.41 -7.36 4.66
C GLU A 93 11.77 -7.39 3.94
N ASP A 94 12.03 -8.43 3.16
CA ASP A 94 13.28 -8.55 2.40
C ASP A 94 13.42 -7.42 1.38
N LEU A 95 12.30 -6.91 0.86
CA LEU A 95 12.29 -5.79 -0.08
C LEU A 95 12.46 -4.44 0.60
N GLY A 96 12.45 -4.38 1.93
CA GLY A 96 12.61 -3.14 2.66
C GLY A 96 11.34 -2.29 2.75
N ILE A 97 10.18 -2.90 2.57
CA ILE A 97 8.88 -2.22 2.60
C ILE A 97 8.24 -2.35 3.97
N LEU A 98 8.26 -3.56 4.54
CA LEU A 98 7.69 -3.84 5.86
C LEU A 98 8.76 -4.24 6.84
N GLU A 99 8.47 -4.06 8.12
CA GLU A 99 9.30 -4.59 9.21
C GLU A 99 8.41 -5.11 10.33
N LYS A 100 8.93 -6.09 11.06
CA LYS A 100 8.28 -6.61 12.26
C LYS A 100 8.89 -5.95 13.49
N VAL A 101 8.04 -5.44 14.35
CA VAL A 101 8.45 -4.81 15.60
C VAL A 101 7.75 -5.54 16.75
N ARG A 102 8.47 -5.83 17.81
CA ARG A 102 7.87 -6.43 19.00
C ARG A 102 6.94 -5.42 19.67
N ASP A 103 5.75 -5.89 20.07
CA ASP A 103 4.81 -5.06 20.80
C ASP A 103 5.40 -4.72 22.18
N SER A 104 5.39 -3.43 22.53
CA SER A 104 5.89 -2.97 23.82
C SER A 104 5.09 -3.52 25.00
N ASN A 105 3.79 -3.81 24.78
CA ASN A 105 2.90 -4.30 25.82
C ASN A 105 2.86 -5.84 25.90
N ASP A 106 3.12 -6.52 24.79
CA ASP A 106 3.16 -7.99 24.74
C ASP A 106 4.27 -8.43 23.79
N ARG A 107 5.39 -8.84 24.35
CA ARG A 107 6.58 -9.26 23.59
C ARG A 107 6.37 -10.51 22.74
N ARG A 108 5.29 -11.25 22.98
CA ARG A 108 4.94 -12.41 22.14
C ARG A 108 4.35 -12.00 20.81
N ARG A 109 3.81 -10.79 20.75
CA ARG A 109 3.11 -10.28 19.58
C ARG A 109 4.07 -9.47 18.70
N ALA A 110 4.14 -9.81 17.41
CA ALA A 110 4.84 -9.01 16.42
C ALA A 110 3.85 -8.09 15.74
N VAL A 111 4.21 -6.83 15.63
CA VAL A 111 3.43 -5.80 14.95
C VAL A 111 4.12 -5.51 13.61
N ILE A 112 3.34 -5.45 12.55
CA ILE A 112 3.84 -5.18 11.20
C ILE A 112 3.71 -3.69 10.93
N THR A 113 4.80 -3.06 10.50
CA THR A 113 4.83 -1.63 10.18
C THR A 113 5.53 -1.41 8.85
N LEU A 114 5.23 -0.28 8.22
CA LEU A 114 6.01 0.18 7.08
C LEU A 114 7.41 0.58 7.58
N THR A 115 8.45 0.30 6.78
CA THR A 115 9.79 0.82 7.10
C THR A 115 9.78 2.34 6.99
N GLY A 116 10.71 2.99 7.70
CA GLY A 116 10.80 4.45 7.68
C GLY A 116 11.01 5.01 6.28
N LYS A 117 11.89 4.38 5.50
CA LYS A 117 12.18 4.81 4.12
C LYS A 117 10.94 4.70 3.24
N PHE A 118 10.29 3.53 3.25
CA PHE A 118 9.10 3.32 2.41
C PHE A 118 7.97 4.23 2.85
N ARG A 119 7.76 4.37 4.16
CA ARG A 119 6.72 5.23 4.70
C ARG A 119 6.87 6.66 4.22
N ASN A 120 8.09 7.20 4.23
CA ASN A 120 8.34 8.57 3.78
C ASN A 120 7.97 8.77 2.31
N GLU A 121 8.36 7.83 1.46
CA GLU A 121 8.03 7.88 0.04
C GLU A 121 6.52 7.76 -0.19
N PHE A 122 5.87 6.89 0.58
CA PHE A 122 4.44 6.66 0.46
C PHE A 122 3.63 7.87 0.96
N VAL A 123 4.08 8.48 2.07
CA VAL A 123 3.45 9.70 2.61
C VAL A 123 3.54 10.85 1.61
N ASP A 124 4.71 11.03 0.98
CA ASP A 124 4.87 12.08 -0.03
C ASP A 124 3.86 11.93 -1.17
N PHE A 125 3.66 10.71 -1.61
CA PHE A 125 2.67 10.43 -2.64
C PHE A 125 1.23 10.71 -2.15
N LEU A 126 0.91 10.23 -0.96
CA LEU A 126 -0.43 10.43 -0.38
C LEU A 126 -0.72 11.92 -0.15
N ASP A 127 0.29 12.69 0.24
CA ASP A 127 0.15 14.14 0.43
C ASP A 127 -0.13 14.86 -0.88
N LYS A 128 0.48 14.41 -1.98
CA LYS A 128 0.16 14.95 -3.31
C LYS A 128 -1.28 14.67 -3.69
N MET A 129 -1.76 13.46 -3.42
CA MET A 129 -3.17 13.11 -3.66
C MET A 129 -4.11 13.94 -2.78
N LEU A 130 -3.73 14.13 -1.51
CA LEU A 130 -4.50 14.94 -0.58
C LEU A 130 -4.62 16.39 -1.07
N HIS A 131 -3.52 16.94 -1.56
CA HIS A 131 -3.52 18.30 -2.12
C HIS A 131 -4.49 18.42 -3.30
N GLN A 132 -4.49 17.44 -4.20
CA GLN A 132 -5.42 17.41 -5.32
C GLN A 132 -6.87 17.32 -4.86
N LEU A 133 -7.15 16.47 -3.86
CA LEU A 133 -8.48 16.35 -3.29
C LEU A 133 -8.95 17.67 -2.67
N LYS A 134 -8.09 18.36 -1.95
CA LYS A 134 -8.40 19.67 -1.36
C LYS A 134 -8.75 20.68 -2.44
N ASN A 135 -7.99 20.71 -3.53
CA ASN A 135 -8.26 21.60 -4.65
C ASN A 135 -9.65 21.36 -5.26
N VAL A 136 -10.03 20.09 -5.41
CA VAL A 136 -11.35 19.70 -5.92
C VAL A 136 -12.45 20.16 -4.96
N VAL A 137 -12.28 19.90 -3.67
CA VAL A 137 -13.26 20.29 -2.63
C VAL A 137 -13.38 21.80 -2.56
N ASP A 138 -12.27 22.53 -2.54
CA ASP A 138 -12.26 23.99 -2.47
C ASP A 138 -12.91 24.61 -3.70
N SER A 139 -12.66 24.06 -4.88
CA SER A 139 -13.29 24.52 -6.12
C SER A 139 -14.80 24.36 -6.07
N ASN A 140 -15.32 23.29 -5.47
CA ASN A 140 -16.75 23.06 -5.31
C ASN A 140 -17.36 23.91 -4.19
N ALA A 141 -16.58 24.21 -3.16
CA ALA A 141 -17.04 25.02 -2.01
C ALA A 141 -17.22 26.49 -2.37
N VAL A 142 -16.51 26.99 -3.38
CA VAL A 142 -16.59 28.39 -3.83
C VAL A 142 -17.86 28.66 -4.65
N ARG A 143 -18.57 27.63 -5.01
CA ARG A 143 -19.81 27.74 -5.78
C ARG A 143 -21.01 27.49 -4.86
#